data_5d468dde207ea1535b173a50ce7082d7
#
_entry.id   5d468dde207ea1535b173a50ce7082d7
#
_cell.length_a   1.000
_cell.length_b   1.000
_cell.length_c   1.000
_cell.angle_alpha   90.00
_cell.angle_beta   90.00
_cell.angle_gamma   90.00
#
_symmetry.space_group_name_H-M   'P 1'
#
loop_
_entity.id
_entity.type
_entity.pdbx_description
1 polymer ?
#
loop_
_entity_poly.entity_id
_entity_poly.type
_entity_poly.pdbx_seq_one_letter_code
_entity_poly.pdbx_strand_id
1 'polypeptide(L)' 'MRYFDYETIARQAGIPADKLARLAEASTEEEPNDPMLAELHTMRACMAIKDGRLTIEEALNELQKLAA' A
#
# COMPACT_ATOMS: atom_id res chain seq x y z
N MET A 1 1.61 -1.34 -16.30
CA MET A 1 0.73 -2.49 -16.12
C MET A 1 0.66 -2.89 -14.66
N ARG A 2 -0.54 -3.16 -14.15
CA ARG A 2 -0.71 -3.56 -12.77
C ARG A 2 -0.77 -5.07 -12.64
N TYR A 3 -0.09 -5.58 -11.64
CA TYR A 3 -0.12 -7.00 -11.32
C TYR A 3 -1.27 -7.35 -10.38
N PHE A 4 -1.68 -6.39 -9.52
CA PHE A 4 -2.74 -6.58 -8.53
C PHE A 4 -3.68 -5.39 -8.52
N ASP A 5 -4.98 -5.65 -8.37
CA ASP A 5 -6.00 -4.59 -8.31
C ASP A 5 -6.17 -4.08 -6.88
N TYR A 6 -5.14 -3.42 -6.36
CA TYR A 6 -5.18 -2.86 -5.01
C TYR A 6 -6.09 -1.64 -4.91
N GLU A 7 -6.41 -0.98 -6.03
CA GLU A 7 -7.30 0.19 -6.01
C GLU A 7 -8.72 -0.18 -5.58
N THR A 8 -9.24 -1.32 -6.04
CA THR A 8 -10.55 -1.81 -5.62
C THR A 8 -10.57 -2.09 -4.12
N ILE A 9 -9.54 -2.75 -3.61
CA ILE A 9 -9.42 -3.05 -2.19
C ILE A 9 -9.32 -1.74 -1.39
N ALA A 10 -8.53 -0.79 -1.87
CA ALA A 10 -8.38 0.51 -1.21
C ALA A 10 -9.72 1.26 -1.11
N ARG A 11 -10.51 1.23 -2.18
CA ARG A 11 -11.86 1.85 -2.16
C ARG A 11 -12.75 1.19 -1.12
N GLN A 12 -12.73 -0.14 -1.06
CA GLN A 12 -13.51 -0.90 -0.08
C GLN A 12 -13.04 -0.59 1.35
N ALA A 13 -11.77 -0.30 1.53
CA ALA A 13 -11.19 0.06 2.81
C ALA A 13 -11.41 1.53 3.19
N GLY A 14 -11.93 2.34 2.27
CA GLY A 14 -12.13 3.78 2.51
C GLY A 14 -10.85 4.60 2.48
N ILE A 15 -9.81 4.13 1.78
CA ILE A 15 -8.53 4.83 1.70
C ILE A 15 -8.62 5.96 0.67
N PRO A 16 -8.35 7.22 1.07
CA PRO A 16 -8.32 8.34 0.11
C PRO A 16 -7.27 8.14 -0.98
N ALA A 17 -7.55 8.63 -2.19
CA ALA A 17 -6.67 8.44 -3.35
C ALA A 17 -5.25 8.99 -3.13
N ASP A 18 -5.12 10.14 -2.47
CA ASP A 18 -3.81 10.73 -2.18
C ASP A 18 -2.99 9.86 -1.24
N LYS A 19 -3.63 9.26 -0.25
CA LYS A 19 -2.96 8.37 0.70
C LYS A 19 -2.60 7.04 0.06
N LEU A 20 -3.45 6.53 -0.83
CA LEU A 20 -3.14 5.33 -1.60
C LEU A 20 -1.91 5.55 -2.48
N ALA A 21 -1.83 6.71 -3.14
CA ALA A 21 -0.67 7.05 -3.97
C ALA A 21 0.62 7.07 -3.14
N ARG A 22 0.58 7.62 -1.93
CA ARG A 22 1.72 7.63 -1.02
C ARG A 22 2.11 6.23 -0.57
N LEU A 23 1.12 5.38 -0.30
CA LEU A 23 1.35 4.00 0.10
C LEU A 23 2.02 3.21 -1.03
N ALA A 24 1.53 3.36 -2.26
CA ALA A 24 2.11 2.71 -3.43
C ALA A 24 3.53 3.20 -3.70
N GLU A 25 3.77 4.49 -3.55
CA GLU A 25 5.10 5.09 -3.71
C GLU A 25 6.08 4.53 -2.66
N ALA A 26 5.67 4.45 -1.41
CA ALA A 26 6.50 3.90 -0.34
C ALA A 26 6.82 2.42 -0.59
N SER A 27 5.87 1.64 -1.09
CA SER A 27 6.09 0.24 -1.44
C SER A 27 7.10 0.12 -2.58
N THR A 28 7.02 1.02 -3.57
CA THR A 28 7.96 1.05 -4.70
C THR A 28 9.36 1.40 -4.23
N GLU A 29 9.50 2.32 -3.30
CA GLU A 29 10.80 2.67 -2.72
C GLU A 29 11.43 1.51 -1.96
N GLU A 30 10.62 0.71 -1.28
CA GLU A 30 11.08 -0.47 -0.57
C GLU A 30 11.55 -1.56 -1.54
N GLU A 31 10.85 -1.71 -2.66
CA GLU A 31 11.14 -2.75 -3.67
C GLU A 31 11.33 -2.11 -5.05
N PRO A 32 12.43 -1.32 -5.24
CA PRO A 32 12.59 -0.54 -6.47
C PRO A 32 12.83 -1.38 -7.72
N ASN A 33 13.31 -2.63 -7.55
CA ASN A 33 13.64 -3.52 -8.66
C ASN A 33 12.59 -4.61 -8.89
N ASP A 34 11.51 -4.60 -8.10
CA ASP A 34 10.47 -5.62 -8.20
C ASP A 34 9.09 -4.97 -8.11
N PRO A 35 8.56 -4.47 -9.25
CA PRO A 35 7.26 -3.80 -9.26
C PRO A 35 6.10 -4.72 -8.87
N MET A 36 6.19 -6.01 -9.16
CA MET A 36 5.15 -6.95 -8.75
C MET A 36 5.10 -7.08 -7.22
N LEU A 37 6.26 -7.21 -6.58
CA LEU A 37 6.34 -7.31 -5.13
C LEU A 37 5.90 -6.01 -4.46
N ALA A 38 6.25 -4.86 -5.06
CA ALA A 38 5.80 -3.56 -4.56
C ALA A 38 4.28 -3.46 -4.57
N GLU A 39 3.63 -3.89 -5.66
CA GLU A 39 2.17 -3.91 -5.75
C GLU A 39 1.54 -4.89 -4.76
N LEU A 40 2.17 -6.04 -4.56
CA LEU A 40 1.71 -7.03 -3.58
C LEU A 40 1.74 -6.45 -2.16
N HIS A 41 2.80 -5.74 -1.80
CA HIS A 41 2.91 -5.06 -0.50
C HIS A 41 1.80 -4.01 -0.34
N THR A 42 1.54 -3.22 -1.38
CA THR A 42 0.46 -2.24 -1.38
C THR A 42 -0.90 -2.92 -1.16
N MET A 43 -1.15 -4.01 -1.89
CA MET A 43 -2.41 -4.75 -1.76
C MET A 43 -2.58 -5.35 -0.36
N ARG A 44 -1.52 -5.94 0.19
CA ARG A 44 -1.57 -6.51 1.54
C ARG A 44 -1.86 -5.45 2.60
N ALA A 45 -1.27 -4.27 2.46
CA ALA A 45 -1.56 -3.15 3.36
C ALA A 45 -3.01 -2.72 3.25
N CYS A 46 -3.54 -2.60 2.03
CA CYS A 46 -4.94 -2.26 1.80
C CYS A 46 -5.88 -3.30 2.41
N MET A 47 -5.56 -4.59 2.28
CA MET A 47 -6.35 -5.66 2.88
C MET A 47 -6.34 -5.60 4.40
N ALA A 48 -5.19 -5.33 5.01
CA ALA A 48 -5.08 -5.19 6.46
C ALA A 48 -5.90 -4.01 6.97
N ILE A 49 -5.90 -2.90 6.23
CA ILE A 49 -6.70 -1.72 6.57
C ILE A 49 -8.19 -2.03 6.44
N LYS A 50 -8.58 -2.71 5.36
CA LYS A 50 -9.96 -3.12 5.14
C LYS A 50 -10.46 -4.03 6.26
N ASP A 51 -9.61 -4.93 6.74
CA ASP A 51 -9.95 -5.88 7.81
C ASP A 51 -9.90 -5.25 9.21
N GLY A 52 -9.50 -3.99 9.32
CA GLY A 52 -9.43 -3.28 10.59
C GLY A 52 -8.22 -3.63 11.45
N ARG A 53 -7.22 -4.32 10.89
CA ARG A 53 -6.00 -4.69 11.62
C ARG A 53 -4.96 -3.58 11.65
N LEU A 54 -5.11 -2.58 10.78
CA LEU A 54 -4.12 -1.53 10.57
C LEU A 54 -4.83 -0.28 10.09
N THR A 55 -4.34 0.90 10.48
CA THR A 55 -4.83 2.16 9.92
C THR A 55 -3.91 2.58 8.76
N ILE A 56 -4.43 3.49 7.90
CA ILE A 56 -3.61 4.01 6.80
C ILE A 56 -2.38 4.76 7.32
N GLU A 57 -2.51 5.46 8.42
CA GLU A 57 -1.40 6.19 9.06
C GLU A 57 -0.32 5.22 9.55
N GLU A 58 -0.74 4.11 10.17
CA GLU A 58 0.19 3.07 10.62
C GLU A 58 0.91 2.42 9.43
N ALA A 59 0.17 2.14 8.35
CA ALA A 59 0.76 1.53 7.15
C ALA A 59 1.81 2.45 6.52
N LEU A 60 1.50 3.73 6.39
CA LEU A 60 2.43 4.71 5.83
C LEU A 60 3.67 4.86 6.70
N ASN A 61 3.49 4.87 8.01
CA ASN A 61 4.59 4.99 8.96
C ASN A 61 5.55 3.79 8.87
N GLU A 62 5.00 2.57 8.81
CA GLU A 62 5.82 1.36 8.69
C GLU A 62 6.63 1.32 7.41
N LEU A 63 5.99 1.61 6.27
CA LEU A 63 6.67 1.58 4.97
C LEU A 63 7.73 2.67 4.86
N GLN A 64 7.47 3.87 5.41
CA GLN A 64 8.44 4.95 5.41
C GLN A 64 9.66 4.62 6.26
N LYS A 65 9.49 3.92 7.36
CA LYS A 65 10.60 3.46 8.19
C LYS A 65 11.47 2.45 7.45
N LEU A 66 10.86 1.53 6.71
CA LEU A 66 11.59 0.51 5.96
C LEU A 66 12.35 1.11 4.78
N ALA A 67 11.83 2.16 4.17
CA ALA A 67 12.44 2.83 3.02
C ALA A 67 13.53 3.83 3.42
N ALA A 68 13.56 4.24 4.66
CA ALA A 68 14.51 5.27 5.13
C ALA A 68 15.92 4.75 5.26
#